data_c8b04d0e48fee557c703d0924cc7e030
#
_entry.id   c8b04d0e48fee557c703d0924cc7e030
#
_cell.length_a   1.000
_cell.length_b   1.000
_cell.length_c   1.000
_cell.angle_alpha   90.00
_cell.angle_beta   90.00
_cell.angle_gamma   90.00
#
_symmetry.space_group_name_H-M   'P 1'
#
loop_
_entity.id
_entity.type
_entity.pdbx_description
1 polymer ?
#
loop_
_entity_poly.entity_id
_entity_poly.type
_entity_poly.pdbx_seq_one_letter_code
_entity_poly.pdbx_strand_id
1 'polypeptide(L)'
;MGGTAYSIDLRSDTVTRPGAAMREAMAAAEVGDDVYGEDPTVNRLQEKAAELTGKEGALFVPSGTMSNQIAIRVWTRPGDALLAGQDAHVFVDEAGGAAALSGVQISLLGEGGFLNLDEVKAAVAPDDVHSARTRLVCLENTHNRSGGRVFPKSEAEAIGEWVHENGLRLHLDGARVFNASVASAESVEEIARPFDSVSFCLSKGLGAPVGSMLCGSRDFLKQALRVRKLCGG
;
A
#
# COMPACT_ATOMS: atom_id res chain seq x y z
N MET A 1 -11.68 -32.29 15.30
CA MET A 1 -12.09 -32.00 13.92
C MET A 1 -10.82 -32.09 13.06
N GLY A 2 -10.67 -33.19 12.30
CA GLY A 2 -9.51 -33.42 11.43
C GLY A 2 -9.63 -32.53 10.21
N GLY A 3 -8.83 -31.46 10.14
CA GLY A 3 -8.71 -30.65 8.95
C GLY A 3 -8.12 -31.49 7.83
N THR A 4 -8.80 -31.59 6.71
CA THR A 4 -8.27 -32.13 5.46
C THR A 4 -7.05 -31.31 5.10
N ALA A 5 -5.86 -31.90 5.18
CA ALA A 5 -4.64 -31.29 4.67
C ALA A 5 -4.74 -31.24 3.14
N TYR A 6 -5.05 -30.09 2.56
CA TYR A 6 -4.97 -29.91 1.12
C TYR A 6 -3.49 -30.00 0.71
N SER A 7 -3.17 -30.84 -0.25
CA SER A 7 -1.82 -30.95 -0.81
C SER A 7 -1.46 -29.74 -1.67
N ILE A 8 -2.47 -29.06 -2.25
CA ILE A 8 -2.35 -27.84 -3.06
C ILE A 8 -3.44 -26.88 -2.62
N ASP A 9 -3.07 -25.64 -2.28
CA ASP A 9 -3.99 -24.61 -1.86
C ASP A 9 -3.78 -23.34 -2.73
N LEU A 10 -4.74 -23.06 -3.59
CA LEU A 10 -4.71 -21.93 -4.52
C LEU A 10 -5.75 -20.85 -4.19
N ARG A 11 -6.26 -20.81 -2.96
CA ARG A 11 -7.28 -19.83 -2.54
C ARG A 11 -6.74 -18.39 -2.57
N SER A 12 -5.52 -18.19 -2.05
CA SER A 12 -4.85 -16.89 -1.97
C SER A 12 -3.40 -17.10 -1.57
N ASP A 13 -2.50 -16.19 -1.93
CA ASP A 13 -1.13 -16.14 -1.44
C ASP A 13 -1.02 -15.74 0.05
N THR A 14 -2.14 -15.32 0.66
CA THR A 14 -2.24 -15.09 2.12
C THR A 14 -2.13 -16.36 2.95
N VAL A 15 -2.27 -17.55 2.34
CA VAL A 15 -2.10 -18.84 3.01
C VAL A 15 -0.64 -19.34 3.02
N THR A 16 0.29 -18.58 2.46
CA THR A 16 1.73 -18.87 2.49
C THR A 16 2.23 -19.01 3.92
N ARG A 17 3.25 -19.83 4.10
CA ARG A 17 3.86 -20.08 5.41
C ARG A 17 5.37 -19.86 5.34
N PRO A 18 5.99 -19.34 6.40
CA PRO A 18 7.45 -19.23 6.45
C PRO A 18 8.11 -20.59 6.33
N GLY A 19 9.09 -20.69 5.42
CA GLY A 19 9.92 -21.88 5.26
C GLY A 19 10.85 -22.10 6.45
N ALA A 20 11.59 -23.23 6.47
CA ALA A 20 12.49 -23.59 7.57
C ALA A 20 13.55 -22.51 7.80
N ALA A 21 14.25 -22.05 6.75
CA ALA A 21 15.28 -21.01 6.87
C ALA A 21 14.72 -19.68 7.42
N MET A 22 13.51 -19.29 7.00
CA MET A 22 12.87 -18.07 7.55
C MET A 22 12.54 -18.26 9.04
N ARG A 23 12.05 -19.44 9.46
CA ARG A 23 11.77 -19.73 10.87
C ARG A 23 13.02 -19.71 11.72
N GLU A 24 14.13 -20.24 11.22
CA GLU A 24 15.44 -20.19 11.87
C GLU A 24 15.93 -18.75 12.01
N ALA A 25 15.84 -17.95 10.94
CA ALA A 25 16.19 -16.53 10.97
C ALA A 25 15.33 -15.75 11.99
N MET A 26 14.01 -16.03 12.06
CA MET A 26 13.11 -15.41 13.05
C MET A 26 13.51 -15.78 14.49
N ALA A 27 13.85 -17.05 14.73
CA ALA A 27 14.25 -17.52 16.06
C ALA A 27 15.61 -16.96 16.52
N ALA A 28 16.50 -16.65 15.58
CA ALA A 28 17.83 -16.10 15.83
C ALA A 28 17.89 -14.57 15.72
N ALA A 29 16.78 -13.91 15.38
CA ALA A 29 16.77 -12.47 15.17
C ALA A 29 17.09 -11.73 16.47
N GLU A 30 17.97 -10.73 16.35
CA GLU A 30 18.19 -9.76 17.42
C GLU A 30 16.97 -8.85 17.51
N VAL A 31 16.50 -8.60 18.73
CA VAL A 31 15.28 -7.85 19.01
C VAL A 31 15.56 -6.67 19.94
N GLY A 32 14.73 -5.63 19.85
CA GLY A 32 14.78 -4.44 20.68
C GLY A 32 13.46 -3.72 20.68
N ASP A 33 13.40 -2.53 21.28
CA ASP A 33 12.19 -1.70 21.29
C ASP A 33 12.08 -0.89 20.00
N ASP A 34 11.04 -1.17 19.21
CA ASP A 34 10.79 -0.44 17.95
C ASP A 34 10.37 1.02 18.18
N VAL A 35 9.71 1.33 19.30
CA VAL A 35 9.26 2.70 19.61
C VAL A 35 10.46 3.62 19.84
N TYR A 36 11.52 3.11 20.49
CA TYR A 36 12.78 3.82 20.66
C TYR A 36 13.74 3.69 19.46
N GLY A 37 13.36 2.90 18.45
CA GLY A 37 14.24 2.64 17.29
C GLY A 37 15.44 1.74 17.62
N GLU A 38 15.33 0.93 18.65
CA GLU A 38 16.42 0.08 19.17
C GLU A 38 16.37 -1.37 18.65
N ASP A 39 15.32 -1.76 17.89
CA ASP A 39 15.25 -3.08 17.26
C ASP A 39 16.09 -3.09 15.97
N PRO A 40 17.28 -3.75 15.98
CA PRO A 40 18.17 -3.71 14.82
C PRO A 40 17.63 -4.50 13.63
N THR A 41 16.76 -5.48 13.86
CA THR A 41 16.15 -6.28 12.80
C THR A 41 15.06 -5.49 12.09
N VAL A 42 14.20 -4.78 12.81
CA VAL A 42 13.19 -3.88 12.24
C VAL A 42 13.87 -2.73 11.50
N ASN A 43 14.93 -2.14 12.05
CA ASN A 43 15.66 -1.07 11.40
C ASN A 43 16.24 -1.52 10.04
N ARG A 44 16.93 -2.69 9.99
CA ARG A 44 17.43 -3.26 8.72
C ARG A 44 16.33 -3.57 7.72
N LEU A 45 15.17 -4.05 8.19
CA LEU A 45 14.01 -4.30 7.33
C LEU A 45 13.50 -2.99 6.70
N GLN A 46 13.39 -1.93 7.50
CA GLN A 46 12.96 -0.61 7.03
C GLN A 46 13.95 -0.01 6.03
N GLU A 47 15.25 -0.10 6.31
CA GLU A 47 16.30 0.34 5.39
C GLU A 47 16.23 -0.42 4.05
N LYS A 48 16.06 -1.76 4.12
CA LYS A 48 15.94 -2.59 2.91
C LYS A 48 14.69 -2.30 2.10
N ALA A 49 13.56 -2.04 2.76
CA ALA A 49 12.32 -1.65 2.09
C ALA A 49 12.45 -0.28 1.39
N ALA A 50 13.11 0.68 2.03
CA ALA A 50 13.41 1.99 1.45
C ALA A 50 14.30 1.85 0.20
N GLU A 51 15.39 1.08 0.30
CA GLU A 51 16.29 0.79 -0.82
C GLU A 51 15.55 0.17 -2.01
N LEU A 52 14.75 -0.88 -1.77
CA LEU A 52 14.03 -1.60 -2.83
C LEU A 52 12.96 -0.76 -3.52
N THR A 53 12.38 0.20 -2.84
CA THR A 53 11.34 1.08 -3.39
C THR A 53 11.87 2.42 -3.89
N GLY A 54 13.16 2.72 -3.67
CA GLY A 54 13.75 4.03 -3.99
C GLY A 54 13.15 5.18 -3.19
N LYS A 55 12.55 4.90 -2.01
CA LYS A 55 11.96 5.92 -1.14
C LYS A 55 12.96 6.35 -0.05
N GLU A 56 12.74 7.52 0.54
CA GLU A 56 13.63 8.07 1.56
C GLU A 56 13.65 7.25 2.87
N GLY A 57 12.60 6.46 3.09
CA GLY A 57 12.49 5.59 4.25
C GLY A 57 11.29 4.67 4.16
N ALA A 58 11.15 3.82 5.17
CA ALA A 58 10.04 2.89 5.32
C ALA A 58 9.64 2.72 6.79
N LEU A 59 8.42 2.27 7.01
CA LEU A 59 7.85 1.97 8.32
C LEU A 59 7.24 0.56 8.30
N PHE A 60 7.65 -0.29 9.23
CA PHE A 60 7.00 -1.58 9.45
C PHE A 60 5.63 -1.38 10.09
N VAL A 61 4.64 -2.13 9.61
CA VAL A 61 3.28 -2.16 10.16
C VAL A 61 2.74 -3.60 10.18
N PRO A 62 1.81 -3.94 11.10
CA PRO A 62 1.29 -5.30 11.25
C PRO A 62 0.56 -5.86 10.03
N SER A 63 -0.06 -5.02 9.20
CA SER A 63 -0.88 -5.46 8.07
C SER A 63 -0.89 -4.47 6.91
N GLY A 64 -1.23 -4.96 5.70
CA GLY A 64 -1.44 -4.12 4.51
C GLY A 64 -2.59 -3.13 4.69
N THR A 65 -3.69 -3.56 5.31
CA THR A 65 -4.81 -2.68 5.66
C THR A 65 -4.35 -1.51 6.52
N MET A 66 -3.57 -1.77 7.58
CA MET A 66 -3.03 -0.68 8.41
C MET A 66 -2.13 0.24 7.59
N SER A 67 -1.30 -0.29 6.70
CA SER A 67 -0.43 0.50 5.81
C SER A 67 -1.24 1.48 4.94
N ASN A 68 -2.26 0.97 4.25
CA ASN A 68 -3.13 1.79 3.41
C ASN A 68 -3.91 2.83 4.24
N GLN A 69 -4.48 2.44 5.38
CA GLN A 69 -5.24 3.35 6.24
C GLN A 69 -4.35 4.46 6.83
N ILE A 70 -3.10 4.15 7.15
CA ILE A 70 -2.11 5.17 7.56
C ILE A 70 -1.85 6.14 6.42
N ALA A 71 -1.60 5.65 5.19
CA ALA A 71 -1.36 6.49 4.04
C ALA A 71 -2.55 7.41 3.73
N ILE A 72 -3.76 6.86 3.72
CA ILE A 72 -5.00 7.64 3.53
C ILE A 72 -5.10 8.73 4.61
N ARG A 73 -4.92 8.39 5.87
CA ARG A 73 -5.04 9.33 6.99
C ARG A 73 -4.01 10.45 6.96
N VAL A 74 -2.78 10.18 6.50
CA VAL A 74 -1.72 11.19 6.40
C VAL A 74 -1.97 12.16 5.23
N TRP A 75 -2.43 11.64 4.08
CA TRP A 75 -2.63 12.44 2.88
C TRP A 75 -3.97 13.18 2.83
N THR A 76 -4.91 12.84 3.69
CA THR A 76 -6.27 13.40 3.68
C THR A 76 -6.69 13.95 5.04
N ARG A 77 -7.81 14.65 5.05
CA ARG A 77 -8.50 15.14 6.25
C ARG A 77 -9.98 14.72 6.17
N PRO A 78 -10.69 14.66 7.31
CA PRO A 78 -12.13 14.43 7.29
C PRO A 78 -12.84 15.42 6.36
N GLY A 79 -13.70 14.90 5.48
CA GLY A 79 -14.41 15.65 4.44
C GLY A 79 -13.70 15.72 3.10
N ASP A 80 -12.45 15.26 2.99
CA ASP A 80 -11.78 15.11 1.70
C ASP A 80 -12.30 13.88 0.93
N ALA A 81 -11.93 13.81 -0.36
CA ALA A 81 -12.17 12.66 -1.22
C ALA A 81 -10.85 12.03 -1.69
N LEU A 82 -10.88 10.71 -1.87
CA LEU A 82 -9.87 9.97 -2.60
C LEU A 82 -10.49 9.28 -3.83
N LEU A 83 -9.71 9.16 -4.89
CA LEU A 83 -10.06 8.42 -6.10
C LEU A 83 -9.38 7.04 -6.06
N ALA A 84 -10.13 6.00 -6.37
CA ALA A 84 -9.61 4.64 -6.46
C ALA A 84 -10.29 3.87 -7.60
N GLY A 85 -9.64 2.81 -8.07
CA GLY A 85 -10.27 1.92 -9.05
C GLY A 85 -11.47 1.17 -8.48
N GLN A 86 -12.45 0.83 -9.34
CA GLN A 86 -13.48 -0.13 -8.97
C GLN A 86 -12.83 -1.42 -8.45
N ASP A 87 -13.41 -2.01 -7.42
CA ASP A 87 -12.90 -3.22 -6.77
C ASP A 87 -11.52 -3.09 -6.10
N ALA A 88 -11.00 -1.85 -5.95
CA ALA A 88 -9.76 -1.62 -5.21
C ALA A 88 -9.87 -2.11 -3.76
N HIS A 89 -8.80 -2.71 -3.25
CA HIS A 89 -8.74 -3.30 -1.90
C HIS A 89 -9.12 -2.30 -0.81
N VAL A 90 -8.65 -1.05 -0.92
CA VAL A 90 -8.94 0.04 0.04
C VAL A 90 -10.42 0.37 0.18
N PHE A 91 -11.23 0.01 -0.81
CA PHE A 91 -12.68 0.19 -0.79
C PHE A 91 -13.43 -1.07 -0.36
N VAL A 92 -13.07 -2.23 -0.95
CA VAL A 92 -13.89 -3.44 -0.84
C VAL A 92 -13.51 -4.28 0.38
N ASP A 93 -12.20 -4.37 0.70
CA ASP A 93 -11.69 -5.40 1.61
C ASP A 93 -11.11 -4.82 2.92
N GLU A 94 -11.27 -3.51 3.20
CA GLU A 94 -10.76 -2.84 4.40
C GLU A 94 -11.86 -2.36 5.36
N ALA A 95 -13.01 -3.03 5.35
CA ALA A 95 -14.10 -2.84 6.32
C ALA A 95 -14.59 -1.38 6.46
N GLY A 96 -14.54 -0.59 5.39
CA GLY A 96 -14.91 0.82 5.43
C GLY A 96 -13.90 1.71 6.18
N GLY A 97 -12.65 1.25 6.31
CA GLY A 97 -11.60 1.91 7.09
C GLY A 97 -11.36 3.37 6.70
N ALA A 98 -11.37 3.69 5.41
CA ALA A 98 -11.18 5.06 4.94
C ALA A 98 -12.24 6.04 5.48
N ALA A 99 -13.50 5.62 5.52
CA ALA A 99 -14.57 6.41 6.12
C ALA A 99 -14.46 6.43 7.65
N ALA A 100 -14.25 5.27 8.28
CA ALA A 100 -14.26 5.13 9.74
C ALA A 100 -13.06 5.81 10.41
N LEU A 101 -11.86 5.68 9.84
CA LEU A 101 -10.61 6.16 10.45
C LEU A 101 -10.18 7.54 9.94
N SER A 102 -10.51 7.86 8.69
CA SER A 102 -10.06 9.11 8.06
C SER A 102 -11.21 10.08 7.73
N GLY A 103 -12.47 9.61 7.74
CA GLY A 103 -13.62 10.44 7.43
C GLY A 103 -13.66 10.91 5.98
N VAL A 104 -13.10 10.11 5.06
CA VAL A 104 -13.00 10.48 3.64
C VAL A 104 -14.04 9.75 2.79
N GLN A 105 -14.46 10.41 1.72
CA GLN A 105 -15.27 9.82 0.66
C GLN A 105 -14.35 9.13 -0.35
N ILE A 106 -14.73 7.92 -0.80
CA ILE A 106 -14.07 7.25 -1.91
C ILE A 106 -14.93 7.42 -3.16
N SER A 107 -14.33 7.92 -4.24
CA SER A 107 -14.93 7.98 -5.57
C SER A 107 -14.27 6.89 -6.43
N LEU A 108 -15.10 5.99 -6.96
CA LEU A 108 -14.63 4.83 -7.73
C LEU A 108 -14.61 5.14 -9.22
N LEU A 109 -13.53 4.76 -9.88
CA LEU A 109 -13.26 5.01 -11.29
C LEU A 109 -12.89 3.73 -12.03
N GLY A 110 -12.97 3.77 -13.34
CA GLY A 110 -12.54 2.70 -14.22
C GLY A 110 -13.31 1.39 -14.07
N GLU A 111 -12.94 0.41 -14.87
CA GLU A 111 -13.48 -0.94 -14.80
C GLU A 111 -12.37 -1.94 -14.45
N GLY A 112 -12.70 -2.95 -13.63
CA GLY A 112 -11.76 -4.00 -13.21
C GLY A 112 -10.53 -3.44 -12.49
N GLY A 113 -10.68 -2.33 -11.75
CA GLY A 113 -9.63 -1.71 -10.96
C GLY A 113 -8.63 -0.84 -11.73
N PHE A 114 -8.79 -0.72 -13.04
CA PHE A 114 -7.93 0.11 -13.88
C PHE A 114 -8.63 1.41 -14.22
N LEU A 115 -7.99 2.49 -13.85
CA LEU A 115 -8.39 3.85 -14.18
C LEU A 115 -7.32 4.47 -15.10
N ASN A 116 -7.73 5.39 -15.94
CA ASN A 116 -6.83 6.12 -16.81
C ASN A 116 -6.78 7.61 -16.43
N LEU A 117 -5.82 8.32 -17.02
CA LEU A 117 -5.61 9.74 -16.72
C LEU A 117 -6.85 10.59 -16.99
N ASP A 118 -7.58 10.33 -18.07
CA ASP A 118 -8.75 11.14 -18.42
C ASP A 118 -9.90 10.93 -17.40
N GLU A 119 -10.09 9.71 -16.93
CA GLU A 119 -11.03 9.41 -15.83
C GLU A 119 -10.63 10.11 -14.53
N VAL A 120 -9.34 10.12 -14.18
CA VAL A 120 -8.82 10.83 -13.01
C VAL A 120 -9.08 12.32 -13.14
N LYS A 121 -8.74 12.93 -14.28
CA LYS A 121 -8.99 14.35 -14.55
C LYS A 121 -10.47 14.72 -14.43
N ALA A 122 -11.35 13.90 -14.99
CA ALA A 122 -12.79 14.14 -14.98
C ALA A 122 -13.41 14.00 -13.58
N ALA A 123 -12.80 13.18 -12.71
CA ALA A 123 -13.33 12.90 -11.37
C ALA A 123 -12.79 13.82 -10.27
N VAL A 124 -11.71 14.57 -10.54
CA VAL A 124 -11.24 15.56 -9.56
C VAL A 124 -12.27 16.66 -9.40
N ALA A 125 -12.77 16.80 -8.19
CA ALA A 125 -13.81 17.76 -7.87
C ALA A 125 -13.32 19.20 -8.06
N PRO A 126 -14.17 20.09 -8.59
CA PRO A 126 -13.85 21.51 -8.63
C PRO A 126 -13.69 22.08 -7.22
N ASP A 127 -12.95 23.19 -7.08
CA ASP A 127 -12.88 23.93 -5.82
C ASP A 127 -14.19 24.68 -5.57
N ASP A 128 -15.18 23.95 -5.07
CA ASP A 128 -16.55 24.43 -4.81
C ASP A 128 -16.99 23.96 -3.43
N VAL A 129 -17.78 24.80 -2.75
CA VAL A 129 -18.25 24.56 -1.37
C VAL A 129 -19.13 23.32 -1.23
N HIS A 130 -19.73 22.83 -2.32
CA HIS A 130 -20.61 21.67 -2.34
C HIS A 130 -19.84 20.34 -2.57
N SER A 131 -18.56 20.42 -2.93
CA SER A 131 -17.76 19.25 -3.33
C SER A 131 -16.76 18.85 -2.26
N ALA A 132 -16.64 17.55 -1.98
CA ALA A 132 -15.52 17.01 -1.22
C ALA A 132 -14.23 17.23 -2.02
N ARG A 133 -13.21 17.81 -1.39
CA ARG A 133 -11.93 18.10 -2.05
C ARG A 133 -11.18 16.82 -2.35
N THR A 134 -10.88 16.56 -3.60
CA THR A 134 -9.99 15.46 -3.96
C THR A 134 -8.57 15.76 -3.47
N ARG A 135 -7.96 14.82 -2.74
CA ARG A 135 -6.60 14.97 -2.18
C ARG A 135 -5.67 13.82 -2.55
N LEU A 136 -6.23 12.65 -2.80
CA LEU A 136 -5.47 11.43 -2.96
C LEU A 136 -6.01 10.63 -4.16
N VAL A 137 -5.10 10.10 -4.96
CA VAL A 137 -5.37 9.01 -5.90
C VAL A 137 -4.70 7.76 -5.39
N CYS A 138 -5.41 6.64 -5.37
CA CYS A 138 -4.90 5.35 -4.92
C CYS A 138 -4.95 4.36 -6.08
N LEU A 139 -3.79 3.82 -6.47
CA LEU A 139 -3.68 2.75 -7.45
C LEU A 139 -3.32 1.45 -6.76
N GLU A 140 -3.73 0.32 -7.34
CA GLU A 140 -3.41 -1.02 -6.82
C GLU A 140 -2.61 -1.81 -7.85
N ASN A 141 -1.44 -2.37 -7.45
CA ASN A 141 -0.59 -3.18 -8.32
C ASN A 141 0.14 -4.31 -7.55
N THR A 142 -0.03 -5.62 -7.92
CA THR A 142 -1.00 -6.07 -8.94
C THR A 142 -2.43 -5.97 -8.41
N HIS A 143 -3.40 -5.68 -9.28
CA HIS A 143 -4.80 -5.55 -8.87
C HIS A 143 -5.42 -6.92 -8.54
N ASN A 144 -5.79 -7.13 -7.29
CA ASN A 144 -6.21 -8.43 -6.76
C ASN A 144 -7.47 -8.97 -7.43
N ARG A 145 -8.54 -8.19 -7.46
CA ARG A 145 -9.85 -8.65 -7.95
C ARG A 145 -9.93 -8.79 -9.46
N SER A 146 -9.00 -8.24 -10.22
CA SER A 146 -8.88 -8.45 -11.66
C SER A 146 -7.95 -9.60 -12.04
N GLY A 147 -7.70 -10.54 -11.12
CA GLY A 147 -6.86 -11.71 -11.38
C GLY A 147 -5.35 -11.44 -11.32
N GLY A 148 -4.94 -10.43 -10.58
CA GLY A 148 -3.52 -10.08 -10.41
C GLY A 148 -2.90 -9.35 -11.62
N ARG A 149 -3.72 -8.62 -12.38
CA ARG A 149 -3.22 -7.83 -13.52
C ARG A 149 -2.24 -6.77 -13.04
N VAL A 150 -1.19 -6.56 -13.84
CA VAL A 150 -0.21 -5.50 -13.63
C VAL A 150 -0.77 -4.18 -14.13
N PHE A 151 -0.67 -3.12 -13.33
CA PHE A 151 -1.06 -1.77 -13.74
C PHE A 151 -0.04 -1.23 -14.76
N PRO A 152 -0.47 -0.66 -15.90
CA PRO A 152 0.44 -0.16 -16.92
C PRO A 152 1.33 0.97 -16.38
N LYS A 153 2.64 0.84 -16.54
CA LYS A 153 3.61 1.83 -16.05
C LYS A 153 3.40 3.21 -16.66
N SER A 154 3.23 3.26 -17.99
CA SER A 154 3.01 4.53 -18.68
C SER A 154 1.79 5.29 -18.16
N GLU A 155 0.73 4.57 -17.78
CA GLU A 155 -0.46 5.16 -17.20
C GLU A 155 -0.22 5.65 -15.77
N ALA A 156 0.50 4.86 -14.95
CA ALA A 156 0.88 5.27 -13.60
C ALA A 156 1.78 6.51 -13.61
N GLU A 157 2.71 6.60 -14.54
CA GLU A 157 3.58 7.76 -14.73
C GLU A 157 2.78 8.99 -15.16
N ALA A 158 1.90 8.86 -16.15
CA ALA A 158 1.06 9.97 -16.63
C ALA A 158 0.10 10.48 -15.54
N ILE A 159 -0.52 9.56 -14.77
CA ILE A 159 -1.35 9.94 -13.62
C ILE A 159 -0.50 10.64 -12.57
N GLY A 160 0.68 10.13 -12.25
CA GLY A 160 1.58 10.70 -11.25
C GLY A 160 2.02 12.12 -11.59
N GLU A 161 2.47 12.36 -12.81
CA GLU A 161 2.83 13.70 -13.29
C GLU A 161 1.68 14.69 -13.10
N TRP A 162 0.50 14.34 -13.61
CA TRP A 162 -0.66 15.22 -13.53
C TRP A 162 -1.14 15.45 -12.08
N VAL A 163 -1.16 14.42 -11.26
CA VAL A 163 -1.53 14.47 -9.83
C VAL A 163 -0.62 15.46 -9.08
N HIS A 164 0.69 15.37 -9.30
CA HIS A 164 1.66 16.26 -8.66
C HIS A 164 1.55 17.71 -9.14
N GLU A 165 1.37 17.93 -10.44
CA GLU A 165 1.15 19.26 -11.02
C GLU A 165 -0.11 19.95 -10.45
N ASN A 166 -1.12 19.16 -10.04
CA ASN A 166 -2.36 19.66 -9.46
C ASN A 166 -2.38 19.65 -7.92
N GLY A 167 -1.23 19.43 -7.27
CA GLY A 167 -1.09 19.48 -5.82
C GLY A 167 -1.79 18.35 -5.07
N LEU A 168 -2.11 17.26 -5.76
CA LEU A 168 -2.67 16.04 -5.19
C LEU A 168 -1.55 15.08 -4.78
N ARG A 169 -1.93 13.93 -4.18
CA ARG A 169 -1.03 12.86 -3.80
C ARG A 169 -1.40 11.55 -4.48
N LEU A 170 -0.37 10.73 -4.72
CA LEU A 170 -0.52 9.42 -5.32
C LEU A 170 0.00 8.34 -4.38
N HIS A 171 -0.85 7.37 -4.01
CA HIS A 171 -0.50 6.22 -3.19
C HIS A 171 -0.59 4.93 -3.99
N LEU A 172 0.40 4.05 -3.81
CA LEU A 172 0.38 2.69 -4.36
C LEU A 172 -0.01 1.69 -3.26
N ASP A 173 -1.17 1.07 -3.39
CA ASP A 173 -1.38 -0.25 -2.78
C ASP A 173 -0.61 -1.28 -3.59
N GLY A 174 0.61 -1.49 -3.19
CA GLY A 174 1.55 -2.43 -3.78
C GLY A 174 1.60 -3.74 -3.02
N ALA A 175 0.48 -4.21 -2.43
CA ALA A 175 0.45 -5.44 -1.63
C ALA A 175 1.19 -6.61 -2.30
N ARG A 176 1.23 -6.63 -3.63
CA ARG A 176 1.93 -7.60 -4.47
C ARG A 176 2.87 -6.97 -5.51
N VAL A 177 3.49 -5.85 -5.17
CA VAL A 177 4.38 -5.11 -6.10
C VAL A 177 5.57 -5.96 -6.59
N PHE A 178 6.05 -6.90 -5.78
CA PHE A 178 7.10 -7.85 -6.21
C PHE A 178 6.61 -8.81 -7.28
N ASN A 179 5.34 -9.20 -7.26
CA ASN A 179 4.74 -9.98 -8.33
C ASN A 179 4.60 -9.14 -9.61
N ALA A 180 4.23 -7.87 -9.48
CA ALA A 180 4.21 -6.93 -10.60
C ALA A 180 5.61 -6.79 -11.21
N SER A 181 6.64 -6.58 -10.39
CA SER A 181 8.04 -6.47 -10.81
C SER A 181 8.50 -7.68 -11.62
N VAL A 182 8.23 -8.89 -11.13
CA VAL A 182 8.59 -10.12 -11.85
C VAL A 182 7.84 -10.26 -13.19
N ALA A 183 6.54 -9.89 -13.20
CA ALA A 183 5.70 -10.03 -14.38
C ALA A 183 6.01 -8.99 -15.47
N SER A 184 6.37 -7.77 -15.09
CA SER A 184 6.70 -6.69 -16.03
C SER A 184 8.19 -6.62 -16.38
N ALA A 185 9.06 -7.34 -15.66
CA ALA A 185 10.52 -7.23 -15.72
C ALA A 185 11.05 -5.81 -15.34
N GLU A 186 10.28 -5.05 -14.57
CA GLU A 186 10.65 -3.74 -14.03
C GLU A 186 11.08 -3.88 -12.56
N SER A 187 12.00 -3.06 -12.10
CA SER A 187 12.35 -3.05 -10.68
C SER A 187 11.20 -2.47 -9.83
N VAL A 188 11.14 -2.86 -8.55
CA VAL A 188 10.16 -2.29 -7.62
C VAL A 188 10.35 -0.77 -7.50
N GLU A 189 11.58 -0.28 -7.55
CA GLU A 189 11.91 1.14 -7.56
C GLU A 189 11.28 1.87 -8.77
N GLU A 190 11.39 1.29 -9.97
CA GLU A 190 10.78 1.87 -11.18
C GLU A 190 9.26 1.93 -11.08
N ILE A 191 8.63 0.86 -10.59
CA ILE A 191 7.18 0.81 -10.36
C ILE A 191 6.77 1.84 -9.30
N ALA A 192 7.55 1.98 -8.23
CA ALA A 192 7.26 2.87 -7.10
C ALA A 192 7.50 4.35 -7.40
N ARG A 193 8.30 4.67 -8.41
CA ARG A 193 8.79 6.03 -8.70
C ARG A 193 7.72 7.11 -8.75
N PRO A 194 6.58 6.94 -9.45
CA PRO A 194 5.57 8.01 -9.56
C PRO A 194 4.75 8.24 -8.29
N PHE A 195 4.91 7.43 -7.24
CA PHE A 195 4.07 7.48 -6.05
C PHE A 195 4.72 8.25 -4.90
N ASP A 196 3.93 9.03 -4.16
CA ASP A 196 4.36 9.70 -2.91
C ASP A 196 4.53 8.69 -1.77
N SER A 197 3.70 7.66 -1.74
CA SER A 197 3.79 6.58 -0.75
C SER A 197 3.43 5.24 -1.37
N VAL A 198 4.06 4.19 -0.86
CA VAL A 198 3.92 2.82 -1.35
C VAL A 198 3.73 1.88 -0.17
N SER A 199 2.73 1.02 -0.21
CA SER A 199 2.61 -0.10 0.72
C SER A 199 2.93 -1.41 0.02
N PHE A 200 3.53 -2.39 0.75
CA PHE A 200 3.63 -3.76 0.26
C PHE A 200 3.57 -4.78 1.40
N CYS A 201 3.04 -5.97 1.11
CA CYS A 201 2.87 -7.00 2.11
C CYS A 201 4.07 -7.95 2.17
N LEU A 202 4.53 -8.22 3.40
CA LEU A 202 5.48 -9.29 3.69
C LEU A 202 4.77 -10.64 3.84
N SER A 203 3.53 -10.61 4.33
CA SER A 203 2.72 -11.77 4.73
C SER A 203 1.90 -12.41 3.60
N LYS A 204 2.30 -12.21 2.34
CA LYS A 204 1.67 -12.83 1.15
C LYS A 204 2.72 -13.64 0.39
N GLY A 205 2.93 -13.38 -0.89
CA GLY A 205 3.91 -14.07 -1.72
C GLY A 205 5.34 -14.07 -1.18
N LEU A 206 5.72 -13.09 -0.35
CA LEU A 206 7.03 -13.06 0.31
C LEU A 206 7.16 -14.05 1.48
N GLY A 207 6.06 -14.63 1.96
CA GLY A 207 6.06 -15.77 2.88
C GLY A 207 6.28 -15.44 4.36
N ALA A 208 6.35 -14.19 4.76
CA ALA A 208 6.43 -13.82 6.18
C ALA A 208 5.10 -14.12 6.89
N PRO A 209 5.12 -14.44 8.22
CA PRO A 209 3.91 -14.78 8.95
C PRO A 209 2.98 -13.58 9.17
N VAL A 210 3.51 -12.37 9.18
CA VAL A 210 2.78 -11.13 9.46
C VAL A 210 3.57 -9.94 8.91
N GLY A 211 2.86 -8.85 8.66
CA GLY A 211 3.47 -7.54 8.43
C GLY A 211 3.43 -7.06 7.00
N SER A 212 3.62 -5.77 6.91
CA SER A 212 3.71 -4.98 5.67
C SER A 212 4.65 -3.81 5.88
N MET A 213 5.07 -3.21 4.78
CA MET A 213 5.90 -2.01 4.78
C MET A 213 5.12 -0.84 4.18
N LEU A 214 5.31 0.34 4.77
CA LEU A 214 4.84 1.61 4.24
C LEU A 214 6.06 2.49 3.95
N CYS A 215 6.27 2.84 2.68
CA CYS A 215 7.45 3.57 2.22
C CYS A 215 7.04 4.96 1.69
N GLY A 216 7.92 5.95 1.88
CA GLY A 216 7.67 7.32 1.42
C GLY A 216 8.77 8.29 1.85
N SER A 217 8.47 9.60 1.80
CA SER A 217 9.38 10.63 2.30
C SER A 217 9.51 10.59 3.83
N ARG A 218 10.59 11.13 4.37
CA ARG A 218 10.81 11.22 5.83
C ARG A 218 9.71 12.02 6.53
N ASP A 219 9.23 13.09 5.91
CA ASP A 219 8.15 13.90 6.47
C ASP A 219 6.82 13.15 6.51
N PHE A 220 6.51 12.38 5.47
CA PHE A 220 5.38 11.48 5.45
C PHE A 220 5.49 10.44 6.57
N LEU A 221 6.63 9.77 6.69
CA LEU A 221 6.83 8.70 7.68
C LEU A 221 6.78 9.19 9.12
N LYS A 222 7.21 10.43 9.38
CA LYS A 222 7.05 11.07 10.69
C LYS A 222 5.58 11.20 11.11
N GLN A 223 4.70 11.49 10.16
CA GLN A 223 3.25 11.53 10.39
C GLN A 223 2.68 10.11 10.47
N ALA A 224 3.12 9.22 9.57
CA ALA A 224 2.69 7.83 9.52
C ALA A 224 2.96 7.09 10.85
N LEU A 225 4.10 7.33 11.49
CA LEU A 225 4.44 6.76 12.79
C LEU A 225 3.41 7.15 13.87
N ARG A 226 2.93 8.41 13.87
CA ARG A 226 1.88 8.86 14.81
C ARG A 226 0.55 8.16 14.53
N VAL A 227 0.20 7.99 13.27
CA VAL A 227 -1.03 7.29 12.88
C VAL A 227 -0.91 5.80 13.19
N ARG A 228 0.26 5.15 12.96
CA ARG A 228 0.52 3.77 13.38
C ARG A 228 0.24 3.59 14.86
N LYS A 229 0.77 4.50 15.71
CA LYS A 229 0.54 4.44 17.15
C LYS A 229 -0.94 4.61 17.52
N LEU A 230 -1.65 5.51 16.85
CA LEU A 230 -3.10 5.69 17.02
C LEU A 230 -3.89 4.40 16.69
N CYS A 231 -3.45 3.66 15.68
CA CYS A 231 -4.05 2.39 15.26
C CYS A 231 -3.61 1.18 16.12
N GLY A 232 -2.76 1.38 17.12
CA GLY A 232 -2.31 0.30 18.01
C GLY A 232 -1.11 -0.51 17.49
N GLY A 233 -0.41 -0.01 16.47
CA GLY A 233 0.80 -0.63 15.92
C GLY A 233 2.09 -0.04 16.49
#